data_d295e632bdfb631be9fd20932357e333
#
_entry.id   d295e632bdfb631be9fd20932357e333
#
_cell.length_a   1.000
_cell.length_b   1.000
_cell.length_c   1.000
_cell.angle_alpha   90.00
_cell.angle_beta   90.00
_cell.angle_gamma   90.00
#
_symmetry.space_group_name_H-M   'P 1'
#
loop_
_entity.id
_entity.type
_entity.pdbx_description
1 polymer ?
#
loop_
_entity_poly.entity_id
_entity_poly.type
_entity_poly.pdbx_seq_one_letter_code
_entity_poly.pdbx_strand_id
1 'polypeptide(L)'
;MGALLELQGVTAGYGGGDILHELDLGVEDGAITCIVGPNGAGKSTVLRVVSGLLRPRLGQVRFRGSSIGGLSPRAILHRGIVQVPQERSLFPTMTVWENVRMGAYTVHDRPLVDRRLQAVCETFPIVRERRLEPAASLSGGQQKIVEFARALMLDPALLVLDEPSMGLDPKTRTIVFDTIRAMNQAGRTILLVEQNARSGLGLASHGVVMESGRVRLEGLGSAVLNNPEIGHLYLGATA
;
A
#
# COMPACT_ATOMS: atom_id res chain seq x y z
N MET A 1 14.75 2.61 -16.46
CA MET A 1 13.31 2.93 -16.38
C MET A 1 13.18 4.01 -15.33
N GLY A 2 12.34 5.03 -15.51
CA GLY A 2 12.16 6.07 -14.48
C GLY A 2 11.23 5.60 -13.39
N ALA A 3 11.33 6.18 -12.20
CA ALA A 3 10.44 5.86 -11.10
C ALA A 3 8.98 6.21 -11.44
N LEU A 4 8.04 5.31 -11.08
CA LEU A 4 6.60 5.53 -11.27
C LEU A 4 6.09 6.63 -10.34
N LEU A 5 6.58 6.64 -9.09
CA LEU A 5 6.30 7.65 -8.07
C LEU A 5 7.63 8.20 -7.55
N GLU A 6 7.70 9.53 -7.41
CA GLU A 6 8.87 10.22 -6.85
C GLU A 6 8.42 11.27 -5.84
N LEU A 7 9.04 11.25 -4.66
CA LEU A 7 9.02 12.30 -3.68
C LEU A 7 10.41 12.92 -3.66
N GLN A 8 10.51 14.24 -3.79
CA GLN A 8 11.77 14.97 -3.86
C GLN A 8 11.77 16.12 -2.85
N GLY A 9 12.61 16.02 -1.82
CA GLY A 9 12.75 17.00 -0.76
C GLY A 9 11.45 17.29 0.00
N VAL A 10 10.58 16.28 0.17
CA VAL A 10 9.23 16.46 0.71
C VAL A 10 9.27 16.73 2.20
N THR A 11 8.74 17.91 2.59
CA THR A 11 8.47 18.28 3.98
C THR A 11 6.97 18.37 4.19
N ALA A 12 6.44 17.64 5.16
CA ALA A 12 5.01 17.57 5.44
C ALA A 12 4.73 17.25 6.92
N GLY A 13 3.60 17.72 7.42
CA GLY A 13 3.18 17.48 8.80
C GLY A 13 1.80 18.04 9.10
N TYR A 14 1.39 17.96 10.37
CA TYR A 14 0.07 18.38 10.85
C TYR A 14 0.19 19.59 11.75
N GLY A 15 -0.77 20.54 11.65
CA GLY A 15 -0.80 21.75 12.48
C GLY A 15 0.49 22.57 12.33
N GLY A 16 1.21 22.80 13.41
CA GLY A 16 2.46 23.59 13.44
C GLY A 16 3.73 22.78 13.26
N GLY A 17 3.70 21.44 13.21
CA GLY A 17 4.89 20.58 13.20
C GLY A 17 5.07 19.77 11.92
N ASP A 18 6.31 19.64 11.46
CA ASP A 18 6.66 18.74 10.37
C ASP A 18 6.98 17.35 10.91
N ILE A 19 6.52 16.32 10.19
CA ILE A 19 6.79 14.91 10.46
C ILE A 19 7.74 14.35 9.43
N LEU A 20 7.60 14.77 8.16
CA LEU A 20 8.56 14.45 7.10
C LEU A 20 9.49 15.64 6.91
N HIS A 21 10.78 15.36 6.79
CA HIS A 21 11.84 16.36 6.69
C HIS A 21 12.72 16.07 5.47
N GLU A 22 12.50 16.84 4.37
CA GLU A 22 13.28 16.73 3.13
C GLU A 22 13.37 15.27 2.64
N LEU A 23 12.21 14.58 2.63
CA LEU A 23 12.15 13.17 2.28
C LEU A 23 12.30 12.98 0.77
N ASP A 24 13.27 12.15 0.38
CA ASP A 24 13.41 11.61 -0.96
C ASP A 24 12.96 10.14 -0.96
N LEU A 25 12.13 9.74 -1.93
CA LEU A 25 11.64 8.37 -2.08
C LEU A 25 11.28 8.09 -3.53
N GLY A 26 11.75 6.97 -4.07
CA GLY A 26 11.40 6.46 -5.38
C GLY A 26 10.62 5.14 -5.32
N VAL A 27 9.63 4.97 -6.20
CA VAL A 27 8.93 3.70 -6.42
C VAL A 27 9.06 3.35 -7.90
N GLU A 28 9.82 2.31 -8.21
CA GLU A 28 10.01 1.81 -9.57
C GLU A 28 8.76 1.11 -10.10
N ASP A 29 8.49 1.25 -11.40
CA ASP A 29 7.34 0.58 -12.04
C ASP A 29 7.52 -0.94 -12.00
N GLY A 30 6.44 -1.66 -11.67
CA GLY A 30 6.44 -3.12 -11.51
C GLY A 30 7.14 -3.64 -10.26
N ALA A 31 7.65 -2.78 -9.39
CA ALA A 31 8.35 -3.16 -8.16
C ALA A 31 7.43 -3.25 -6.93
N ILE A 32 7.88 -3.96 -5.89
CA ILE A 32 7.41 -3.80 -4.52
C ILE A 32 8.43 -2.95 -3.77
N THR A 33 8.07 -1.71 -3.42
CA THR A 33 8.85 -0.88 -2.50
C THR A 33 8.24 -0.98 -1.11
N CYS A 34 9.03 -1.40 -0.12
CA CYS A 34 8.58 -1.52 1.26
C CYS A 34 9.24 -0.48 2.16
N ILE A 35 8.42 0.31 2.84
CA ILE A 35 8.85 1.24 3.88
C ILE A 35 8.68 0.56 5.24
N VAL A 36 9.75 0.47 5.99
CA VAL A 36 9.75 0.02 7.39
C VAL A 36 10.28 1.10 8.30
N GLY A 37 9.94 1.04 9.58
CA GLY A 37 10.38 2.03 10.56
C GLY A 37 9.61 1.90 11.87
N PRO A 38 10.13 2.44 12.98
CA PRO A 38 9.41 2.45 14.26
C PRO A 38 8.10 3.24 14.16
N ASN A 39 7.27 3.11 15.19
CA ASN A 39 6.08 3.95 15.33
C ASN A 39 6.51 5.42 15.45
N GLY A 40 5.81 6.30 14.72
CA GLY A 40 6.19 7.71 14.66
C GLY A 40 7.29 8.06 13.63
N ALA A 41 7.88 7.10 12.92
CA ALA A 41 8.88 7.37 11.88
C ALA A 41 8.39 8.18 10.67
N GLY A 42 7.08 8.38 10.53
CA GLY A 42 6.49 9.14 9.43
C GLY A 42 5.92 8.29 8.29
N LYS A 43 5.93 6.96 8.39
CA LYS A 43 5.48 6.03 7.34
C LYS A 43 4.06 6.33 6.84
N SER A 44 3.07 6.39 7.73
CA SER A 44 1.68 6.70 7.34
C SER A 44 1.53 8.12 6.82
N THR A 45 2.43 9.05 7.22
CA THR A 45 2.47 10.42 6.69
C THR A 45 2.91 10.42 5.23
N VAL A 46 3.87 9.58 4.84
CA VAL A 46 4.24 9.36 3.42
C VAL A 46 3.01 8.91 2.63
N LEU A 47 2.29 7.89 3.13
CA LEU A 47 1.10 7.39 2.42
C LEU A 47 0.01 8.45 2.28
N ARG A 48 -0.20 9.29 3.31
CA ARG A 48 -1.16 10.40 3.24
C ARG A 48 -0.75 11.49 2.25
N VAL A 49 0.55 11.74 2.10
CA VAL A 49 1.05 12.66 1.06
C VAL A 49 0.82 12.07 -0.32
N VAL A 50 1.15 10.79 -0.55
CA VAL A 50 0.98 10.08 -1.82
C VAL A 50 -0.50 10.00 -2.23
N SER A 51 -1.41 9.80 -1.27
CA SER A 51 -2.85 9.70 -1.52
C SER A 51 -3.59 11.05 -1.53
N GLY A 52 -2.87 12.18 -1.33
CA GLY A 52 -3.44 13.53 -1.33
C GLY A 52 -4.27 13.87 -0.10
N LEU A 53 -4.19 13.05 0.94
CA LEU A 53 -4.81 13.32 2.26
C LEU A 53 -4.02 14.33 3.08
N LEU A 54 -2.74 14.54 2.72
CA LEU A 54 -1.88 15.55 3.31
C LEU A 54 -1.11 16.27 2.20
N ARG A 55 -1.20 17.61 2.18
CA ARG A 55 -0.45 18.43 1.24
C ARG A 55 0.98 18.65 1.76
N PRO A 56 2.02 18.39 0.94
CA PRO A 56 3.39 18.76 1.31
C PRO A 56 3.53 20.28 1.43
N ARG A 57 4.33 20.73 2.38
CA ARG A 57 4.68 22.16 2.56
C ARG A 57 5.82 22.56 1.64
N LEU A 58 6.81 21.68 1.48
CA LEU A 58 7.97 21.86 0.60
C LEU A 58 8.20 20.56 -0.20
N GLY A 59 8.99 20.68 -1.25
CA GLY A 59 9.33 19.57 -2.12
C GLY A 59 8.28 19.29 -3.20
N GLN A 60 8.48 18.20 -3.92
CA GLN A 60 7.63 17.80 -5.05
C GLN A 60 7.23 16.34 -4.93
N VAL A 61 6.00 16.03 -5.37
CA VAL A 61 5.50 14.67 -5.52
C VAL A 61 5.10 14.50 -6.97
N ARG A 62 5.71 13.54 -7.67
CA ARG A 62 5.45 13.25 -9.07
C ARG A 62 4.98 11.81 -9.24
N PHE A 63 4.01 11.61 -10.12
CA PHE A 63 3.52 10.30 -10.53
C PHE A 63 3.51 10.23 -12.05
N ARG A 64 4.19 9.25 -12.62
CA ARG A 64 4.43 9.17 -14.08
C ARG A 64 4.97 10.48 -14.64
N GLY A 65 5.94 11.08 -13.95
CA GLY A 65 6.55 12.36 -14.32
C GLY A 65 5.69 13.61 -14.12
N SER A 66 4.39 13.46 -13.82
CA SER A 66 3.47 14.58 -13.61
C SER A 66 3.35 14.93 -12.12
N SER A 67 3.34 16.23 -11.78
CA SER A 67 3.15 16.66 -10.40
C SER A 67 1.75 16.28 -9.89
N ILE A 68 1.72 15.69 -8.69
CA ILE A 68 0.48 15.34 -7.97
C ILE A 68 0.39 16.03 -6.59
N GLY A 69 1.43 16.75 -6.19
CA GLY A 69 1.46 17.47 -4.92
C GLY A 69 0.31 18.46 -4.80
N GLY A 70 -0.53 18.28 -3.77
CA GLY A 70 -1.69 19.15 -3.51
C GLY A 70 -2.95 18.83 -4.32
N LEU A 71 -2.96 17.75 -5.11
CA LEU A 71 -4.19 17.25 -5.71
C LEU A 71 -5.10 16.64 -4.63
N SER A 72 -6.42 16.68 -4.88
CA SER A 72 -7.39 16.04 -3.99
C SER A 72 -7.27 14.50 -4.07
N PRO A 73 -7.66 13.74 -3.01
CA PRO A 73 -7.64 12.28 -3.04
C PRO A 73 -8.41 11.69 -4.22
N ARG A 74 -9.53 12.30 -4.58
CA ARG A 74 -10.31 11.88 -5.76
C ARG A 74 -9.51 12.03 -7.06
N ALA A 75 -8.79 13.13 -7.23
CA ALA A 75 -7.96 13.35 -8.43
C ALA A 75 -6.79 12.36 -8.49
N ILE A 76 -6.19 12.02 -7.36
CA ILE A 76 -5.13 11.01 -7.24
C ILE A 76 -5.66 9.62 -7.57
N LEU A 77 -6.84 9.26 -7.06
CA LEU A 77 -7.52 8.01 -7.38
C LEU A 77 -7.73 7.86 -8.91
N HIS A 78 -8.20 8.91 -9.57
CA HIS A 78 -8.38 8.91 -11.03
C HIS A 78 -7.07 8.84 -11.82
N ARG A 79 -5.92 9.13 -11.21
CA ARG A 79 -4.61 8.92 -11.81
C ARG A 79 -4.09 7.49 -11.66
N GLY A 80 -4.81 6.64 -10.94
CA GLY A 80 -4.49 5.23 -10.76
C GLY A 80 -3.65 4.94 -9.52
N ILE A 81 -3.68 5.79 -8.50
CA ILE A 81 -3.13 5.49 -7.16
C ILE A 81 -4.28 5.10 -6.25
N VAL A 82 -4.26 3.87 -5.74
CA VAL A 82 -5.30 3.34 -4.85
C VAL A 82 -4.66 2.92 -3.54
N GLN A 83 -5.21 3.40 -2.42
CA GLN A 83 -4.76 3.03 -1.08
C GLN A 83 -5.71 2.03 -0.44
N VAL A 84 -5.14 0.96 0.13
CA VAL A 84 -5.81 0.07 1.09
C VAL A 84 -5.33 0.46 2.49
N PRO A 85 -6.22 0.99 3.33
CA PRO A 85 -5.84 1.48 4.67
C PRO A 85 -5.53 0.33 5.62
N GLN A 86 -4.86 0.66 6.72
CA GLN A 86 -4.56 -0.25 7.82
C GLN A 86 -5.83 -0.80 8.46
N GLU A 87 -6.78 0.09 8.77
CA GLU A 87 -8.04 -0.26 9.39
C GLU A 87 -8.95 -1.02 8.42
N ARG A 88 -9.85 -1.82 9.00
CA ARG A 88 -10.87 -2.54 8.21
C ARG A 88 -11.76 -1.53 7.49
N SER A 89 -11.80 -1.66 6.18
CA SER A 89 -12.50 -0.71 5.31
C SER A 89 -13.70 -1.29 4.56
N LEU A 90 -14.00 -2.58 4.76
CA LEU A 90 -15.20 -3.20 4.19
C LEU A 90 -16.46 -2.70 4.90
N PHE A 91 -17.55 -2.64 4.16
CA PHE A 91 -18.89 -2.41 4.70
C PHE A 91 -19.40 -3.73 5.28
N PRO A 92 -19.52 -3.87 6.61
CA PRO A 92 -19.69 -5.16 7.26
C PRO A 92 -21.03 -5.85 6.94
N THR A 93 -22.07 -5.07 6.71
CA THR A 93 -23.42 -5.56 6.39
C THR A 93 -23.66 -5.83 4.91
N MET A 94 -22.80 -5.30 4.04
CA MET A 94 -22.83 -5.59 2.61
C MET A 94 -22.19 -6.94 2.33
N THR A 95 -22.66 -7.60 1.29
CA THR A 95 -22.07 -8.85 0.80
C THR A 95 -20.64 -8.63 0.28
N VAL A 96 -19.88 -9.71 0.18
CA VAL A 96 -18.54 -9.70 -0.44
C VAL A 96 -18.61 -9.12 -1.86
N TRP A 97 -19.59 -9.54 -2.63
CA TRP A 97 -19.81 -9.07 -4.00
C TRP A 97 -20.06 -7.56 -4.08
N GLU A 98 -20.95 -7.05 -3.23
CA GLU A 98 -21.26 -5.62 -3.17
C GLU A 98 -20.04 -4.80 -2.73
N ASN A 99 -19.30 -5.27 -1.72
CA ASN A 99 -18.06 -4.64 -1.29
C ASN A 99 -17.05 -4.51 -2.43
N VAL A 100 -16.84 -5.57 -3.21
CA VAL A 100 -15.90 -5.53 -4.35
C VAL A 100 -16.40 -4.58 -5.42
N ARG A 101 -17.68 -4.64 -5.79
CA ARG A 101 -18.27 -3.73 -6.79
C ARG A 101 -18.18 -2.26 -6.40
N MET A 102 -18.29 -1.95 -5.11
CA MET A 102 -18.09 -0.58 -4.60
C MET A 102 -16.71 -0.02 -4.97
N GLY A 103 -15.70 -0.86 -5.18
CA GLY A 103 -14.39 -0.41 -5.68
C GLY A 103 -14.45 0.33 -7.02
N ALA A 104 -15.45 0.04 -7.84
CA ALA A 104 -15.65 0.68 -9.14
C ALA A 104 -16.70 1.80 -9.12
N TYR A 105 -17.07 2.36 -7.95
CA TYR A 105 -18.18 3.32 -7.85
C TYR A 105 -17.99 4.60 -8.69
N THR A 106 -16.73 4.94 -9.05
CA THR A 106 -16.40 6.10 -9.92
C THR A 106 -16.39 5.73 -11.40
N VAL A 107 -16.56 4.46 -11.77
CA VAL A 107 -16.52 3.97 -13.15
C VAL A 107 -17.97 3.83 -13.67
N HIS A 108 -18.32 4.64 -14.67
CA HIS A 108 -19.69 4.66 -15.21
C HIS A 108 -19.91 3.66 -16.37
N ASP A 109 -18.83 3.15 -16.96
CA ASP A 109 -18.87 2.13 -18.02
C ASP A 109 -19.18 0.75 -17.42
N ARG A 110 -20.44 0.33 -17.48
CA ARG A 110 -20.90 -0.96 -16.95
C ARG A 110 -20.16 -2.16 -17.55
N PRO A 111 -20.02 -2.29 -18.89
CA PRO A 111 -19.22 -3.34 -19.49
C PRO A 111 -17.78 -3.41 -18.97
N LEU A 112 -17.15 -2.27 -18.71
CA LEU A 112 -15.80 -2.23 -18.12
C LEU A 112 -15.80 -2.74 -16.69
N VAL A 113 -16.77 -2.33 -15.88
CA VAL A 113 -16.94 -2.82 -14.49
C VAL A 113 -17.11 -4.33 -14.47
N ASP A 114 -17.95 -4.90 -15.35
CA ASP A 114 -18.18 -6.34 -15.41
C ASP A 114 -16.93 -7.11 -15.83
N ARG A 115 -16.17 -6.62 -16.83
CA ARG A 115 -14.87 -7.23 -17.20
C ARG A 115 -13.87 -7.21 -16.05
N ARG A 116 -13.73 -6.05 -15.35
CA ARG A 116 -12.84 -5.94 -14.20
C ARG A 116 -13.25 -6.85 -13.06
N LEU A 117 -14.54 -6.95 -12.79
CA LEU A 117 -15.08 -7.84 -11.76
C LEU A 117 -14.78 -9.31 -12.07
N GLN A 118 -14.89 -9.72 -13.34
CA GLN A 118 -14.52 -11.06 -13.78
C GLN A 118 -13.02 -11.31 -13.53
N ALA A 119 -12.14 -10.41 -13.95
CA ALA A 119 -10.68 -10.53 -13.73
C ALA A 119 -10.33 -10.58 -12.23
N VAL A 120 -11.01 -9.77 -11.41
CA VAL A 120 -10.86 -9.79 -9.95
C VAL A 120 -11.30 -11.13 -9.37
N CYS A 121 -12.41 -11.72 -9.85
CA CYS A 121 -12.87 -13.05 -9.42
C CYS A 121 -11.92 -14.19 -9.84
N GLU A 122 -11.19 -14.04 -10.93
CA GLU A 122 -10.15 -14.99 -11.35
C GLU A 122 -8.92 -14.90 -10.44
N THR A 123 -8.52 -13.67 -10.07
CA THR A 123 -7.40 -13.42 -9.15
C THR A 123 -7.73 -13.80 -7.70
N PHE A 124 -8.98 -13.57 -7.28
CA PHE A 124 -9.45 -13.79 -5.91
C PHE A 124 -10.71 -14.68 -5.90
N PRO A 125 -10.58 -16.01 -5.94
CA PRO A 125 -11.70 -16.96 -5.98
C PRO A 125 -12.72 -16.74 -4.87
N ILE A 126 -12.27 -16.33 -3.67
CA ILE A 126 -13.13 -16.03 -2.51
C ILE A 126 -14.27 -15.04 -2.84
N VAL A 127 -14.04 -14.11 -3.78
CA VAL A 127 -15.06 -13.13 -4.19
C VAL A 127 -16.28 -13.84 -4.83
N ARG A 128 -16.03 -14.91 -5.56
CA ARG A 128 -17.09 -15.72 -6.19
C ARG A 128 -17.67 -16.75 -5.22
N GLU A 129 -16.79 -17.43 -4.47
CA GLU A 129 -17.16 -18.49 -3.54
C GLU A 129 -18.06 -17.99 -2.40
N ARG A 130 -17.73 -16.79 -1.86
CA ARG A 130 -18.42 -16.18 -0.72
C ARG A 130 -19.29 -14.98 -1.13
N ARG A 131 -19.67 -14.89 -2.40
CA ARG A 131 -20.25 -13.68 -3.00
C ARG A 131 -21.48 -13.12 -2.28
N LEU A 132 -22.30 -13.99 -1.68
CA LEU A 132 -23.57 -13.62 -1.00
C LEU A 132 -23.40 -13.47 0.51
N GLU A 133 -22.22 -13.81 1.06
CA GLU A 133 -21.97 -13.70 2.49
C GLU A 133 -21.71 -12.24 2.88
N PRO A 134 -22.23 -11.77 4.04
CA PRO A 134 -21.85 -10.47 4.59
C PRO A 134 -20.35 -10.42 4.88
N ALA A 135 -19.71 -9.28 4.60
CA ALA A 135 -18.27 -9.13 4.84
C ALA A 135 -17.89 -9.34 6.33
N ALA A 136 -18.80 -9.08 7.26
CA ALA A 136 -18.60 -9.31 8.69
C ALA A 136 -18.41 -10.79 9.04
N SER A 137 -18.89 -11.74 8.23
CA SER A 137 -18.74 -13.20 8.48
C SER A 137 -17.34 -13.73 8.15
N LEU A 138 -16.54 -12.96 7.42
CA LEU A 138 -15.21 -13.36 6.98
C LEU A 138 -14.18 -13.23 8.11
N SER A 139 -13.17 -14.12 8.09
CA SER A 139 -11.98 -13.94 8.94
C SER A 139 -11.22 -12.67 8.56
N GLY A 140 -10.38 -12.15 9.48
CA GLY A 140 -9.60 -10.92 9.22
C GLY A 140 -8.75 -10.99 7.94
N GLY A 141 -8.11 -12.13 7.68
CA GLY A 141 -7.33 -12.32 6.45
C GLY A 141 -8.21 -12.38 5.19
N GLN A 142 -9.36 -13.04 5.27
CA GLN A 142 -10.32 -13.06 4.16
C GLN A 142 -10.85 -11.64 3.88
N GLN A 143 -11.12 -10.86 4.92
CA GLN A 143 -11.52 -9.46 4.77
C GLN A 143 -10.41 -8.65 4.05
N LYS A 144 -9.14 -8.84 4.43
CA LYS A 144 -8.00 -8.16 3.78
C LYS A 144 -7.88 -8.53 2.31
N ILE A 145 -8.09 -9.80 1.94
CA ILE A 145 -8.11 -10.25 0.52
C ILE A 145 -9.27 -9.59 -0.24
N VAL A 146 -10.44 -9.46 0.36
CA VAL A 146 -11.59 -8.78 -0.26
C VAL A 146 -11.32 -7.27 -0.40
N GLU A 147 -10.58 -6.64 0.53
CA GLU A 147 -10.12 -5.25 0.39
C GLU A 147 -9.17 -5.08 -0.81
N PHE A 148 -8.23 -6.02 -1.03
CA PHE A 148 -7.38 -6.02 -2.21
C PHE A 148 -8.20 -6.19 -3.49
N ALA A 149 -9.13 -7.14 -3.51
CA ALA A 149 -10.05 -7.36 -4.62
C ALA A 149 -10.83 -6.08 -4.97
N ARG A 150 -11.35 -5.38 -3.96
CA ARG A 150 -12.04 -4.10 -4.13
C ARG A 150 -11.12 -3.01 -4.71
N ALA A 151 -9.88 -2.93 -4.23
CA ALA A 151 -8.92 -1.96 -4.71
C ALA A 151 -8.56 -2.19 -6.19
N LEU A 152 -8.45 -3.45 -6.62
CA LEU A 152 -8.15 -3.81 -8.01
C LEU A 152 -9.29 -3.52 -9.00
N MET A 153 -10.51 -3.27 -8.54
CA MET A 153 -11.62 -2.86 -9.42
C MET A 153 -11.35 -1.55 -10.16
N LEU A 154 -10.44 -0.70 -9.66
CA LEU A 154 -10.00 0.52 -10.34
C LEU A 154 -8.87 0.30 -11.35
N ASP A 155 -8.30 -0.90 -11.38
CA ASP A 155 -7.12 -1.23 -12.20
C ASP A 155 -5.95 -0.26 -11.94
N PRO A 156 -5.49 -0.17 -10.67
CA PRO A 156 -4.50 0.82 -10.26
C PRO A 156 -3.13 0.58 -10.89
N ALA A 157 -2.45 1.67 -11.25
CA ALA A 157 -1.04 1.63 -11.61
C ALA A 157 -0.13 1.51 -10.37
N LEU A 158 -0.55 2.12 -9.25
CA LEU A 158 0.12 2.02 -7.96
C LEU A 158 -0.87 1.61 -6.88
N LEU A 159 -0.60 0.50 -6.21
CA LEU A 159 -1.32 0.06 -5.04
C LEU A 159 -0.53 0.42 -3.78
N VAL A 160 -1.15 1.19 -2.89
CA VAL A 160 -0.56 1.64 -1.63
C VAL A 160 -1.17 0.82 -0.50
N LEU A 161 -0.35 0.08 0.24
CA LEU A 161 -0.78 -0.82 1.31
C LEU A 161 -0.24 -0.35 2.65
N ASP A 162 -1.13 -0.06 3.60
CA ASP A 162 -0.79 0.42 4.94
C ASP A 162 -0.93 -0.73 5.96
N GLU A 163 0.20 -1.27 6.41
CA GLU A 163 0.33 -2.34 7.41
C GLU A 163 -0.69 -3.50 7.23
N PRO A 164 -0.76 -4.11 6.04
CA PRO A 164 -1.81 -5.08 5.71
C PRO A 164 -1.75 -6.36 6.56
N SER A 165 -0.64 -6.63 7.22
CA SER A 165 -0.44 -7.81 8.05
C SER A 165 -0.73 -7.58 9.54
N MET A 166 -1.05 -6.34 9.94
CA MET A 166 -1.22 -6.00 11.34
C MET A 166 -2.41 -6.76 11.99
N GLY A 167 -2.17 -7.32 13.18
CA GLY A 167 -3.20 -8.03 13.93
C GLY A 167 -3.58 -9.42 13.37
N LEU A 168 -2.89 -9.91 12.34
CA LEU A 168 -3.11 -11.24 11.78
C LEU A 168 -2.19 -12.28 12.42
N ASP A 169 -2.71 -13.50 12.59
CA ASP A 169 -1.92 -14.65 12.99
C ASP A 169 -0.87 -15.01 11.93
N PRO A 170 0.20 -15.76 12.27
CA PRO A 170 1.30 -16.04 11.34
C PRO A 170 0.87 -16.73 10.04
N LYS A 171 -0.07 -17.66 10.09
CA LYS A 171 -0.56 -18.39 8.90
C LYS A 171 -1.32 -17.45 7.96
N THR A 172 -2.22 -16.67 8.51
CA THR A 172 -3.01 -15.68 7.77
C THR A 172 -2.11 -14.58 7.17
N ARG A 173 -1.08 -14.14 7.92
CA ARG A 173 -0.09 -13.20 7.42
C ARG A 173 0.64 -13.73 6.18
N THR A 174 1.05 -14.99 6.18
CA THR A 174 1.68 -15.62 5.00
C THR A 174 0.76 -15.54 3.79
N ILE A 175 -0.53 -15.87 3.94
CA ILE A 175 -1.51 -15.80 2.84
C ILE A 175 -1.62 -14.37 2.29
N VAL A 176 -1.64 -13.36 3.15
CA VAL A 176 -1.70 -11.95 2.73
C VAL A 176 -0.44 -11.56 1.95
N PHE A 177 0.75 -11.92 2.41
CA PHE A 177 1.99 -11.62 1.70
C PHE A 177 2.13 -12.38 0.38
N ASP A 178 1.70 -13.64 0.31
CA ASP A 178 1.66 -14.40 -0.94
C ASP A 178 0.67 -13.78 -1.94
N THR A 179 -0.44 -13.24 -1.46
CA THR A 179 -1.39 -12.49 -2.28
C THR A 179 -0.76 -11.21 -2.83
N ILE A 180 -0.03 -10.45 -2.00
CA ILE A 180 0.69 -9.24 -2.43
C ILE A 180 1.73 -9.59 -3.50
N ARG A 181 2.50 -10.67 -3.29
CA ARG A 181 3.47 -11.18 -4.27
C ARG A 181 2.80 -11.54 -5.59
N ALA A 182 1.67 -12.24 -5.55
CA ALA A 182 0.92 -12.62 -6.74
C ALA A 182 0.40 -11.40 -7.51
N MET A 183 -0.11 -10.38 -6.81
CA MET A 183 -0.52 -9.12 -7.44
C MET A 183 0.65 -8.43 -8.15
N ASN A 184 1.84 -8.41 -7.54
CA ASN A 184 3.01 -7.83 -8.17
C ASN A 184 3.48 -8.64 -9.39
N GLN A 185 3.50 -9.97 -9.30
CA GLN A 185 3.82 -10.85 -10.43
C GLN A 185 2.83 -10.69 -11.59
N ALA A 186 1.59 -10.31 -11.31
CA ALA A 186 0.60 -9.91 -12.32
C ALA A 186 0.81 -8.47 -12.85
N GLY A 187 1.95 -7.83 -12.56
CA GLY A 187 2.36 -6.53 -13.11
C GLY A 187 1.93 -5.31 -12.28
N ARG A 188 1.48 -5.48 -11.03
CA ARG A 188 1.11 -4.34 -10.18
C ARG A 188 2.32 -3.75 -9.47
N THR A 189 2.45 -2.43 -9.50
CA THR A 189 3.41 -1.71 -8.67
C THR A 189 2.82 -1.53 -7.27
N ILE A 190 3.61 -1.78 -6.23
CA ILE A 190 3.14 -1.77 -4.85
C ILE A 190 4.06 -0.92 -3.98
N LEU A 191 3.49 0.04 -3.26
CA LEU A 191 4.11 0.74 -2.14
C LEU A 191 3.54 0.16 -0.86
N LEU A 192 4.35 -0.56 -0.12
CA LEU A 192 3.99 -1.25 1.12
C LEU A 192 4.58 -0.54 2.32
N VAL A 193 3.79 -0.26 3.33
CA VAL A 193 4.26 0.09 4.67
C VAL A 193 4.06 -1.11 5.58
N GLU A 194 5.08 -1.50 6.32
CA GLU A 194 5.00 -2.60 7.30
C GLU A 194 5.76 -2.26 8.58
N GLN A 195 5.24 -2.77 9.69
CA GLN A 195 5.92 -2.72 10.97
C GLN A 195 6.89 -3.89 11.12
N ASN A 196 6.53 -5.08 10.63
CA ASN A 196 7.39 -6.26 10.64
C ASN A 196 8.42 -6.17 9.51
N ALA A 197 9.61 -5.64 9.83
CA ALA A 197 10.69 -5.44 8.86
C ALA A 197 11.07 -6.75 8.14
N ARG A 198 11.16 -7.88 8.84
CA ARG A 198 11.51 -9.17 8.22
C ARG A 198 10.52 -9.58 7.13
N SER A 199 9.24 -9.46 7.40
CA SER A 199 8.20 -9.85 6.45
C SER A 199 8.09 -8.87 5.29
N GLY A 200 8.11 -7.57 5.57
CA GLY A 200 7.97 -6.53 4.54
C GLY A 200 9.18 -6.48 3.61
N LEU A 201 10.40 -6.41 4.16
CA LEU A 201 11.64 -6.35 3.38
C LEU A 201 11.94 -7.67 2.64
N GLY A 202 11.54 -8.81 3.22
CA GLY A 202 11.69 -10.12 2.57
C GLY A 202 10.78 -10.29 1.34
N LEU A 203 9.74 -9.48 1.21
CA LEU A 203 8.86 -9.43 0.04
C LEU A 203 9.33 -8.41 -1.00
N ALA A 204 9.98 -7.34 -0.55
CA ALA A 204 10.27 -6.16 -1.35
C ALA A 204 11.47 -6.34 -2.28
N SER A 205 11.36 -5.84 -3.51
CA SER A 205 12.51 -5.61 -4.39
C SER A 205 13.34 -4.41 -3.93
N HIS A 206 12.69 -3.37 -3.39
CA HIS A 206 13.34 -2.20 -2.81
C HIS A 206 12.84 -1.95 -1.38
N GLY A 207 13.77 -1.86 -0.43
CA GLY A 207 13.50 -1.61 0.98
C GLY A 207 13.92 -0.20 1.38
N VAL A 208 13.10 0.46 2.17
CA VAL A 208 13.35 1.80 2.72
C VAL A 208 13.13 1.77 4.22
N VAL A 209 14.11 2.20 4.97
CA VAL A 209 14.04 2.34 6.43
C VAL A 209 13.87 3.80 6.78
N MET A 210 12.79 4.11 7.48
CA MET A 210 12.52 5.46 7.94
C MET A 210 12.74 5.60 9.45
N GLU A 211 13.31 6.73 9.83
CA GLU A 211 13.48 7.16 11.22
C GLU A 211 13.27 8.67 11.31
N SER A 212 12.47 9.14 12.26
CA SER A 212 12.25 10.56 12.53
C SER A 212 11.96 11.41 11.29
N GLY A 213 11.10 10.89 10.39
CA GLY A 213 10.65 11.59 9.20
C GLY A 213 11.63 11.65 8.03
N ARG A 214 12.73 10.90 8.10
CA ARG A 214 13.77 10.84 7.06
C ARG A 214 14.00 9.40 6.60
N VAL A 215 14.54 9.22 5.40
CA VAL A 215 15.11 7.94 4.97
C VAL A 215 16.47 7.77 5.65
N ARG A 216 16.61 6.69 6.39
CA ARG A 216 17.85 6.31 7.08
C ARG A 216 18.74 5.42 6.22
N LEU A 217 18.10 4.45 5.56
CA LEU A 217 18.75 3.44 4.73
C LEU A 217 17.79 3.01 3.64
N GLU A 218 18.29 2.80 2.43
CA GLU A 218 17.51 2.22 1.33
C GLU A 218 18.38 1.34 0.44
N GLY A 219 17.75 0.44 -0.32
CA GLY A 219 18.43 -0.47 -1.24
C GLY A 219 17.59 -1.70 -1.56
N LEU A 220 18.22 -2.74 -2.11
CA LEU A 220 17.55 -4.02 -2.31
C LEU A 220 16.96 -4.53 -0.99
N GLY A 221 15.70 -4.99 -1.01
CA GLY A 221 15.00 -5.43 0.21
C GLY A 221 15.80 -6.46 1.01
N SER A 222 16.43 -7.43 0.33
CA SER A 222 17.30 -8.43 0.96
C SER A 222 18.58 -7.83 1.55
N ALA A 223 19.18 -6.82 0.91
CA ALA A 223 20.37 -6.17 1.43
C ALA A 223 20.04 -5.33 2.66
N VAL A 224 18.93 -4.58 2.62
CA VAL A 224 18.43 -3.80 3.76
C VAL A 224 18.11 -4.74 4.94
N LEU A 225 17.42 -5.85 4.69
CA LEU A 225 17.06 -6.82 5.74
C LEU A 225 18.28 -7.42 6.46
N ASN A 226 19.37 -7.66 5.72
CA ASN A 226 20.60 -8.23 6.26
C ASN A 226 21.59 -7.19 6.80
N ASN A 227 21.24 -5.89 6.77
CA ASN A 227 22.09 -4.85 7.33
C ASN A 227 22.13 -4.96 8.87
N PRO A 228 23.31 -5.00 9.51
CA PRO A 228 23.45 -5.11 10.97
C PRO A 228 22.69 -4.03 11.75
N GLU A 229 22.62 -2.80 11.23
CA GLU A 229 21.86 -1.70 11.87
C GLU A 229 20.38 -2.04 12.01
N ILE A 230 19.79 -2.75 11.04
CA ILE A 230 18.40 -3.18 11.09
C ILE A 230 18.18 -4.26 12.15
N GLY A 231 19.18 -5.14 12.34
CA GLY A 231 19.16 -6.14 13.41
C GLY A 231 18.99 -5.50 14.80
N HIS A 232 19.73 -4.43 15.08
CA HIS A 232 19.62 -3.71 16.34
C HIS A 232 18.30 -2.92 16.47
N LEU A 233 17.84 -2.26 15.40
CA LEU A 233 16.65 -1.40 15.45
C LEU A 233 15.32 -2.18 15.51
N TYR A 234 15.25 -3.37 14.89
CA TYR A 234 13.96 -4.04 14.65
C TYR A 234 13.88 -5.50 15.08
N LEU A 235 15.00 -6.19 15.18
CA LEU A 235 15.00 -7.64 15.44
C LEU A 235 15.33 -7.99 16.88
N GLY A 236 15.60 -6.98 17.73
CA GLY A 236 15.97 -7.20 19.14
C GLY A 236 17.18 -8.09 19.27
N ALA A 237 18.19 -7.95 18.41
CA ALA A 237 19.42 -8.68 18.54
C ALA A 237 20.06 -8.31 19.87
N THR A 238 19.78 -9.12 20.89
CA THR A 238 20.63 -9.19 22.09
C THR A 238 22.03 -9.57 21.64
N ALA A 239 22.98 -8.72 21.99
CA ALA A 239 24.39 -9.01 21.90
C ALA A 239 24.73 -10.33 22.63
#